data_e830f14b5497d7fa189f87f5d0891a8b
#
_entry.id   e830f14b5497d7fa189f87f5d0891a8b
#
_cell.length_a   1.000
_cell.length_b   1.000
_cell.length_c   1.000
_cell.angle_alpha   90.00
_cell.angle_beta   90.00
_cell.angle_gamma   90.00
#
_symmetry.space_group_name_H-M   'P 1'
#
loop_
_entity.id
_entity.type
_entity.pdbx_description
1 polymer ?
#
loop_
_entity_poly.entity_id
_entity_poly.type
_entity_poly.pdbx_seq_one_letter_code
_entity_poly.pdbx_strand_id
1 'polypeptide(L)'
;MNSSRLQRFFEQRSGRGEPIVLVTVAETSGSTYSKAGDLMLIDQQGVACGMLSGGCLESDLAARAQVVLESGKPQSVTYELASGDDDVWGLGIGCDGSMTIELQSITQHNGYSPLAIPAPVELLVLGAGLDAVPLTRLADEIGWRCTVV
;
A
#
# COMPACT_ATOMS: atom_id res chain seq x y z
N MET A 1 3.75 -1.77 -7.30
CA MET A 1 2.72 -1.00 -6.55
C MET A 1 1.62 -0.52 -7.49
N ASN A 2 0.33 -0.67 -7.12
CA ASN A 2 -0.83 -0.24 -7.94
C ASN A 2 -1.27 1.19 -7.55
N SER A 3 -0.59 2.21 -8.09
CA SER A 3 -0.82 3.62 -7.75
C SER A 3 -2.25 4.10 -8.03
N SER A 4 -2.90 3.64 -9.10
CA SER A 4 -4.29 4.03 -9.42
C SER A 4 -5.29 3.52 -8.37
N ARG A 5 -5.09 2.29 -7.85
CA ARG A 5 -5.96 1.74 -6.79
C ARG A 5 -5.76 2.50 -5.48
N LEU A 6 -4.52 2.81 -5.13
CA LEU A 6 -4.20 3.61 -3.94
C LEU A 6 -4.81 5.00 -4.03
N GLN A 7 -4.68 5.70 -5.18
CA GLN A 7 -5.29 7.01 -5.39
C GLN A 7 -6.81 6.96 -5.28
N ARG A 8 -7.47 6.01 -5.97
CA ARG A 8 -8.93 5.86 -5.89
C ARG A 8 -9.40 5.57 -4.46
N PHE A 9 -8.68 4.69 -3.75
CA PHE A 9 -8.99 4.39 -2.35
C PHE A 9 -8.86 5.64 -1.47
N PHE A 10 -7.78 6.39 -1.63
CA PHE A 10 -7.54 7.64 -0.91
C PHE A 10 -8.65 8.68 -1.20
N GLU A 11 -8.95 8.92 -2.48
CA GLU A 11 -9.97 9.90 -2.89
C GLU A 11 -11.36 9.57 -2.34
N GLN A 12 -11.75 8.29 -2.38
CA GLN A 12 -13.05 7.84 -1.87
C GLN A 12 -13.21 8.05 -0.37
N ARG A 13 -12.16 7.82 0.42
CA ARG A 13 -12.21 7.94 1.88
C ARG A 13 -12.01 9.39 2.33
N SER A 14 -11.03 10.08 1.77
CA SER A 14 -10.74 11.48 2.07
C SER A 14 -11.89 12.41 1.67
N GLY A 15 -12.59 12.13 0.56
CA GLY A 15 -13.79 12.85 0.14
C GLY A 15 -14.96 12.74 1.12
N ARG A 16 -14.95 11.73 2.01
CA ARG A 16 -15.91 11.56 3.11
C ARG A 16 -15.41 12.10 4.45
N GLY A 17 -14.19 12.66 4.49
CA GLY A 17 -13.54 13.08 5.73
C GLY A 17 -13.10 11.91 6.62
N GLU A 18 -13.07 10.69 6.09
CA GLU A 18 -12.64 9.49 6.82
C GLU A 18 -11.12 9.49 6.99
N PRO A 19 -10.60 9.24 8.20
CA PRO A 19 -9.17 9.14 8.40
C PRO A 19 -8.62 7.85 7.77
N ILE A 20 -7.40 7.95 7.24
CA ILE A 20 -6.69 6.86 6.56
C ILE A 20 -5.30 6.78 7.18
N VAL A 21 -4.77 5.57 7.32
CA VAL A 21 -3.36 5.36 7.66
C VAL A 21 -2.58 5.07 6.40
N LEU A 22 -1.56 5.87 6.17
CA LEU A 22 -0.51 5.61 5.20
C LEU A 22 0.52 4.70 5.86
N VAL A 23 0.77 3.58 5.24
CA VAL A 23 1.78 2.60 5.64
C VAL A 23 2.87 2.60 4.58
N THR A 24 4.09 2.91 4.97
CA THR A 24 5.23 3.07 4.07
C THR A 24 6.36 2.14 4.48
N VAL A 25 6.95 1.44 3.53
CA VAL A 25 8.22 0.75 3.75
C VAL A 25 9.32 1.80 3.75
N ALA A 26 9.87 2.10 4.93
CA ALA A 26 10.94 3.08 5.09
C ALA A 26 12.29 2.51 4.66
N GLU A 27 12.60 1.30 5.13
CA GLU A 27 13.88 0.65 4.88
C GLU A 27 13.70 -0.85 4.67
N THR A 28 14.58 -1.46 3.90
CA THR A 28 14.66 -2.91 3.74
C THR A 28 16.10 -3.38 3.73
N SER A 29 16.35 -4.56 4.28
CA SER A 29 17.63 -5.26 4.19
C SER A 29 17.40 -6.71 3.80
N GLY A 30 18.30 -7.28 3.02
CA GLY A 30 18.18 -8.65 2.53
C GLY A 30 17.07 -8.86 1.51
N SER A 31 16.51 -10.07 1.49
CA SER A 31 15.44 -10.46 0.57
C SER A 31 14.08 -10.14 1.18
N THR A 32 13.34 -9.19 0.56
CA THR A 32 12.03 -8.75 1.02
C THR A 32 11.02 -8.72 -0.13
N TYR A 33 9.73 -8.94 0.18
CA TYR A 33 8.64 -8.89 -0.80
C TYR A 33 8.48 -7.48 -1.38
N SER A 34 8.39 -6.48 -0.52
CA SER A 34 8.33 -5.07 -0.92
C SER A 34 9.69 -4.38 -0.74
N LYS A 35 9.82 -3.22 -1.33
CA LYS A 35 11.02 -2.38 -1.29
C LYS A 35 10.75 -1.04 -0.61
N ALA A 36 11.80 -0.37 -0.18
CA ALA A 36 11.69 0.98 0.37
C ALA A 36 10.93 1.89 -0.60
N GLY A 37 9.95 2.63 -0.09
CA GLY A 37 9.03 3.45 -0.85
C GLY A 37 7.73 2.76 -1.29
N ASP A 38 7.56 1.45 -1.10
CA ASP A 38 6.27 0.80 -1.33
C ASP A 38 5.25 1.23 -0.26
N LEU A 39 3.99 1.34 -0.70
CA LEU A 39 2.89 1.92 0.08
C LEU A 39 1.71 0.99 0.19
N MET A 40 1.00 1.10 1.32
CA MET A 40 -0.32 0.55 1.55
C MET A 40 -1.17 1.59 2.29
N LEU A 41 -2.47 1.60 2.05
CA LEU A 41 -3.44 2.42 2.77
C LEU A 41 -4.37 1.53 3.59
N ILE A 42 -4.71 1.96 4.79
CA ILE A 42 -5.66 1.26 5.67
C ILE A 42 -6.67 2.27 6.18
N ASP A 43 -7.96 1.96 6.00
CA ASP A 43 -9.04 2.82 6.51
C ASP A 43 -9.41 2.49 7.97
N GLN A 44 -10.33 3.30 8.54
CA GLN A 44 -10.80 3.12 9.92
C GLN A 44 -11.55 1.81 10.17
N GLN A 45 -11.99 1.10 9.15
CA GLN A 45 -12.61 -0.22 9.25
C GLN A 45 -11.59 -1.36 9.15
N GLY A 46 -10.30 -1.04 8.96
CA GLY A 46 -9.23 -2.01 8.75
C GLY A 46 -9.17 -2.54 7.31
N VAL A 47 -9.91 -1.93 6.38
CA VAL A 47 -9.83 -2.31 4.96
C VAL A 47 -8.53 -1.79 4.38
N ALA A 48 -7.73 -2.69 3.85
CA ALA A 48 -6.44 -2.37 3.26
C ALA A 48 -6.50 -2.23 1.73
N CYS A 49 -5.74 -1.30 1.19
CA CYS A 49 -5.44 -1.17 -0.22
C CYS A 49 -3.92 -1.15 -0.42
N GLY A 50 -3.40 -2.09 -1.18
CA GLY A 50 -1.98 -2.39 -1.29
C GLY A 50 -1.61 -3.66 -0.53
N MET A 51 -0.36 -4.09 -0.68
CA MET A 51 0.20 -5.28 -0.04
C MET A 51 1.71 -5.09 0.10
N LEU A 52 2.25 -5.35 1.28
CA LEU A 52 3.67 -5.14 1.58
C LEU A 52 4.43 -6.42 1.90
N SER A 53 3.74 -7.50 2.29
CA SER A 53 4.39 -8.71 2.74
C SER A 53 3.90 -10.00 2.07
N GLY A 54 2.96 -9.89 1.14
CA GLY A 54 2.33 -11.06 0.54
C GLY A 54 1.28 -11.74 1.42
N GLY A 55 0.78 -11.06 2.46
CA GLY A 55 -0.28 -11.54 3.35
C GLY A 55 0.17 -11.79 4.81
N CYS A 56 1.48 -11.82 5.07
CA CYS A 56 2.00 -12.23 6.37
C CYS A 56 1.90 -11.14 7.46
N LEU A 57 2.12 -9.87 7.09
CA LEU A 57 2.15 -8.75 8.05
C LEU A 57 0.87 -7.92 8.04
N GLU A 58 0.01 -8.10 7.04
CA GLU A 58 -1.15 -7.23 6.79
C GLU A 58 -2.12 -7.16 7.97
N SER A 59 -2.32 -8.28 8.69
CA SER A 59 -3.18 -8.29 9.88
C SER A 59 -2.58 -7.53 11.06
N ASP A 60 -1.26 -7.62 11.30
CA ASP A 60 -0.60 -6.84 12.33
C ASP A 60 -0.57 -5.35 11.96
N LEU A 61 -0.31 -5.04 10.69
CA LEU A 61 -0.35 -3.68 10.18
C LEU A 61 -1.75 -3.06 10.32
N ALA A 62 -2.81 -3.82 10.08
CA ALA A 62 -4.19 -3.37 10.30
C ALA A 62 -4.47 -3.07 11.77
N ALA A 63 -4.02 -3.92 12.68
CA ALA A 63 -4.15 -3.69 14.12
C ALA A 63 -3.38 -2.43 14.58
N ARG A 64 -2.14 -2.24 14.10
CA ARG A 64 -1.35 -1.04 14.38
C ARG A 64 -1.97 0.22 13.79
N ALA A 65 -2.58 0.14 12.61
CA ALA A 65 -3.28 1.25 11.99
C ALA A 65 -4.42 1.77 12.89
N GLN A 66 -5.16 0.89 13.57
CA GLN A 66 -6.19 1.32 14.53
C GLN A 66 -5.57 2.10 15.69
N VAL A 67 -4.46 1.64 16.25
CA VAL A 67 -3.76 2.37 17.32
C VAL A 67 -3.26 3.74 16.85
N VAL A 68 -2.78 3.84 15.60
CA VAL A 68 -2.38 5.13 15.01
C VAL A 68 -3.58 6.06 14.83
N LEU A 69 -4.73 5.56 14.41
CA LEU A 69 -5.96 6.34 14.27
C LEU A 69 -6.49 6.84 15.63
N GLU A 70 -6.47 5.99 16.66
CA GLU A 70 -6.94 6.33 18.01
C GLU A 70 -6.01 7.33 18.72
N SER A 71 -4.70 7.11 18.61
CA SER A 71 -3.70 7.94 19.30
C SER A 71 -3.35 9.23 18.55
N GLY A 72 -3.56 9.26 17.24
CA GLY A 72 -3.08 10.33 16.35
C GLY A 72 -1.55 10.38 16.19
N LYS A 73 -0.82 9.42 16.76
CA LYS A 73 0.65 9.39 16.76
C LYS A 73 1.16 8.40 15.71
N PRO A 74 2.16 8.78 14.90
CA PRO A 74 2.79 7.84 13.98
C PRO A 74 3.52 6.73 14.74
N GLN A 75 3.63 5.58 14.10
CA GLN A 75 4.39 4.43 14.59
C GLN A 75 5.43 4.00 13.56
N SER A 76 6.55 3.45 14.05
CA SER A 76 7.54 2.75 13.25
C SER A 76 7.74 1.36 13.85
N VAL A 77 7.80 0.34 13.01
CA VAL A 77 8.01 -1.05 13.41
C VAL A 77 8.97 -1.72 12.45
N THR A 78 9.90 -2.49 12.98
CA THR A 78 10.81 -3.32 12.20
C THR A 78 10.42 -4.78 12.34
N TYR A 79 10.27 -5.47 11.21
CA TYR A 79 10.02 -6.89 11.11
C TYR A 79 11.29 -7.59 10.63
N GLU A 80 11.78 -8.53 11.44
CA GLU A 80 12.80 -9.48 11.02
C GLU A 80 12.09 -10.66 10.36
N LEU A 81 12.39 -10.89 9.08
CA LEU A 81 11.70 -11.89 8.25
C LEU A 81 12.49 -13.21 8.17
N ALA A 82 13.70 -13.24 8.78
CA ALA A 82 14.56 -14.41 8.76
C ALA A 82 13.92 -15.59 9.51
N SER A 83 14.00 -16.77 8.92
CA SER A 83 13.54 -18.03 9.51
C SER A 83 14.52 -18.46 10.62
N GLY A 84 14.34 -17.94 11.82
CA GLY A 84 15.00 -18.47 13.02
C GLY A 84 14.15 -19.58 13.64
N ASP A 85 14.77 -20.68 14.07
CA ASP A 85 14.12 -21.84 14.70
C ASP A 85 13.37 -21.53 16.01
N ASP A 86 13.48 -20.31 16.55
CA ASP A 86 12.98 -19.92 17.89
C ASP A 86 11.98 -18.76 17.89
N ASP A 87 11.57 -18.24 16.73
CA ASP A 87 10.66 -17.10 16.72
C ASP A 87 9.19 -17.52 16.82
N VAL A 88 8.53 -17.02 17.87
CA VAL A 88 7.08 -17.07 18.15
C VAL A 88 6.23 -16.60 16.95
N TRP A 89 6.85 -15.96 16.00
CA TRP A 89 6.32 -15.49 14.71
C TRP A 89 6.80 -16.31 13.51
N GLY A 90 7.32 -17.50 13.72
CA GLY A 90 7.86 -18.41 12.68
C GLY A 90 6.95 -18.58 11.47
N LEU A 91 6.84 -17.54 10.68
CA LEU A 91 5.91 -17.42 9.55
C LEU A 91 6.40 -18.21 8.33
N GLY A 92 7.53 -18.92 8.42
CA GLY A 92 8.03 -19.74 7.30
C GLY A 92 8.10 -18.98 5.98
N ILE A 93 8.25 -17.66 6.05
CA ILE A 93 8.30 -16.77 4.90
C ILE A 93 9.64 -16.98 4.25
N GLY A 94 9.71 -17.40 3.01
CA GLY A 94 10.95 -17.58 2.26
C GLY A 94 11.73 -16.28 2.01
N CYS A 95 11.61 -15.31 2.92
CA CYS A 95 12.31 -14.04 2.96
C CYS A 95 13.38 -14.09 4.03
N ASP A 96 14.62 -13.74 3.69
CA ASP A 96 15.77 -13.66 4.59
C ASP A 96 16.22 -12.20 4.66
N GLY A 97 15.41 -11.36 5.31
CA GLY A 97 15.66 -9.93 5.38
C GLY A 97 14.92 -9.25 6.51
N SER A 98 15.03 -7.93 6.58
CA SER A 98 14.26 -7.09 7.49
C SER A 98 13.55 -5.97 6.75
N MET A 99 12.47 -5.49 7.35
CA MET A 99 11.64 -4.42 6.78
C MET A 99 11.21 -3.47 7.91
N THR A 100 11.59 -2.20 7.79
CA THR A 100 11.09 -1.14 8.67
C THR A 100 9.90 -0.46 8.01
N ILE A 101 8.77 -0.45 8.70
CA ILE A 101 7.51 0.09 8.21
C ILE A 101 7.07 1.25 9.11
N GLU A 102 6.70 2.35 8.48
CA GLU A 102 6.13 3.53 9.14
C GLU A 102 4.64 3.60 8.89
N LEU A 103 3.86 3.89 9.94
CA LEU A 103 2.42 4.10 9.90
C LEU A 103 2.09 5.51 10.34
N GLN A 104 1.37 6.25 9.53
CA GLN A 104 0.99 7.63 9.82
C GLN A 104 -0.47 7.88 9.42
N SER A 105 -1.24 8.51 10.32
CA SER A 105 -2.59 8.97 9.97
C SER A 105 -2.51 10.16 9.03
N ILE A 106 -3.23 10.06 7.91
CA ILE A 106 -3.37 11.13 6.91
C ILE A 106 -4.83 11.56 6.85
N THR A 107 -5.06 12.85 7.03
CA THR A 107 -6.36 13.48 6.84
C THR A 107 -6.18 14.68 5.92
N GLN A 108 -7.23 15.11 5.25
CA GLN A 108 -7.17 16.33 4.40
C GLN A 108 -6.66 17.57 5.16
N HIS A 109 -6.84 17.60 6.49
CA HIS A 109 -6.44 18.74 7.33
C HIS A 109 -4.94 18.79 7.65
N ASN A 110 -4.22 17.68 7.48
CA ASN A 110 -2.79 17.62 7.85
C ASN A 110 -1.86 18.07 6.71
N GLY A 111 -2.39 18.68 5.64
CA GLY A 111 -1.58 19.14 4.52
C GLY A 111 -0.91 18.00 3.74
N TYR A 112 -1.28 16.76 4.01
CA TYR A 112 -0.77 15.63 3.26
C TYR A 112 -1.34 15.69 1.84
N SER A 113 -0.48 16.04 0.93
CA SER A 113 -0.82 16.06 -0.49
C SER A 113 -0.97 14.62 -1.01
N PRO A 114 -1.90 14.37 -1.94
CA PRO A 114 -1.91 13.13 -2.74
C PRO A 114 -0.56 12.81 -3.41
N LEU A 115 0.38 13.75 -3.38
CA LEU A 115 1.75 13.63 -3.90
C LEU A 115 2.60 12.54 -3.23
N ALA A 116 2.22 12.04 -2.05
CA ALA A 116 2.90 10.87 -1.44
C ALA A 116 2.60 9.57 -2.21
N ILE A 117 1.47 9.50 -2.92
CA ILE A 117 1.13 8.35 -3.76
C ILE A 117 1.62 8.67 -5.18
N PRO A 118 2.59 7.90 -5.73
CA PRO A 118 3.10 8.14 -7.06
C PRO A 118 1.99 8.18 -8.11
N ALA A 119 2.10 9.08 -9.08
CA ALA A 119 1.17 9.14 -10.19
C ALA A 119 1.14 7.78 -10.92
N PRO A 120 -0.05 7.29 -11.31
CA PRO A 120 -0.14 6.07 -12.10
C PRO A 120 0.50 6.27 -13.48
N VAL A 121 1.00 5.20 -14.06
CA VAL A 121 1.38 5.20 -15.47
C VAL A 121 0.14 5.47 -16.31
N GLU A 122 0.27 6.37 -17.28
CA GLU A 122 -0.82 6.67 -18.22
C GLU A 122 -0.56 5.97 -19.56
N LEU A 123 -1.54 5.19 -19.98
CA LEU A 123 -1.55 4.48 -21.26
C LEU A 123 -2.56 5.15 -22.18
N LEU A 124 -2.10 5.64 -23.32
CA LEU A 124 -2.97 6.14 -24.40
C LEU A 124 -3.07 5.08 -25.50
N VAL A 125 -4.27 4.60 -25.76
CA VAL A 125 -4.57 3.64 -26.83
C VAL A 125 -5.23 4.40 -27.98
N LEU A 126 -4.56 4.40 -29.14
CA LEU A 126 -5.07 5.04 -30.37
C LEU A 126 -5.83 4.00 -31.19
N GLY A 127 -7.16 4.10 -31.20
CA GLY A 127 -8.07 3.17 -31.84
C GLY A 127 -8.91 2.39 -30.85
N ALA A 128 -10.18 2.17 -31.20
CA ALA A 128 -11.18 1.49 -30.39
C ALA A 128 -11.55 0.10 -30.97
N GLY A 129 -10.55 -0.65 -31.41
CA GLY A 129 -10.74 -2.03 -31.89
C GLY A 129 -11.11 -3.00 -30.76
N LEU A 130 -11.46 -4.22 -31.11
CA LEU A 130 -11.83 -5.26 -30.12
C LEU A 130 -10.69 -5.59 -29.16
N ASP A 131 -9.47 -5.39 -29.57
CA ASP A 131 -8.23 -5.56 -28.81
C ASP A 131 -8.02 -4.46 -27.72
N ALA A 132 -8.64 -3.30 -27.87
CA ALA A 132 -8.62 -2.26 -26.84
C ALA A 132 -9.29 -2.73 -25.54
N VAL A 133 -10.33 -3.57 -25.60
CA VAL A 133 -11.06 -4.05 -24.43
C VAL A 133 -10.18 -4.89 -23.48
N PRO A 134 -9.49 -5.96 -23.91
CA PRO A 134 -8.60 -6.69 -23.01
C PRO A 134 -7.41 -5.84 -22.57
N LEU A 135 -6.91 -4.93 -23.41
CA LEU A 135 -5.80 -4.06 -23.06
C LEU A 135 -6.15 -3.10 -21.92
N THR A 136 -7.33 -2.47 -21.97
CA THR A 136 -7.81 -1.59 -20.89
C THR A 136 -8.00 -2.35 -19.57
N ARG A 137 -8.48 -3.59 -19.62
CA ARG A 137 -8.63 -4.45 -18.43
C ARG A 137 -7.27 -4.79 -17.80
N LEU A 138 -6.29 -5.20 -18.63
CA LEU A 138 -4.94 -5.48 -18.16
C LEU A 138 -4.29 -4.23 -17.57
N ALA A 139 -4.44 -3.07 -18.21
CA ALA A 139 -3.93 -1.81 -17.68
C ALA A 139 -4.52 -1.49 -16.30
N ASP A 140 -5.83 -1.67 -16.10
CA ASP A 140 -6.47 -1.47 -14.78
C ASP A 140 -5.97 -2.47 -13.73
N GLU A 141 -5.79 -3.74 -14.09
CA GLU A 141 -5.25 -4.76 -13.18
C GLU A 141 -3.84 -4.45 -12.68
N ILE A 142 -2.96 -3.92 -13.54
CA ILE A 142 -1.60 -3.51 -13.16
C ILE A 142 -1.54 -2.09 -12.61
N GLY A 143 -2.69 -1.39 -12.50
CA GLY A 143 -2.79 -0.07 -11.90
C GLY A 143 -2.38 1.08 -12.81
N TRP A 144 -2.45 0.90 -14.09
CA TRP A 144 -2.27 1.97 -15.07
C TRP A 144 -3.58 2.69 -15.35
N ARG A 145 -3.51 3.97 -15.65
CA ARG A 145 -4.66 4.74 -16.14
C ARG A 145 -4.70 4.64 -17.66
N CYS A 146 -5.79 4.11 -18.21
CA CYS A 146 -5.91 3.91 -19.65
C CYS A 146 -6.94 4.87 -20.25
N THR A 147 -6.56 5.55 -21.34
CA THR A 147 -7.45 6.36 -22.18
C THR A 147 -7.45 5.79 -23.59
N VAL A 148 -8.65 5.56 -24.15
CA VAL A 148 -8.84 5.10 -25.53
C VAL A 148 -9.40 6.25 -26.37
N VAL A 149 -8.81 6.53 -27.52
CA VAL A 149 -9.21 7.57 -28.49
C VAL A 149 -9.32 7.00 -29.89
#